data_effb2ee8a6bc8b0c4b38eba5a893a723
#
_entry.id   effb2ee8a6bc8b0c4b38eba5a893a723
#
_cell.length_a   1.000
_cell.length_b   1.000
_cell.length_c   1.000
_cell.angle_alpha   90.00
_cell.angle_beta   90.00
_cell.angle_gamma   90.00
#
_symmetry.space_group_name_H-M   'P 1'
#
loop_
_entity.id
_entity.type
_entity.pdbx_description
1 polymer ?
#
loop_
_entity_poly.entity_id
_entity_poly.type
_entity_poly.pdbx_seq_one_letter_code
_entity_poly.pdbx_strand_id
1 'polypeptide(L)' 'MINTQYIALSELKVNESGIIRDYRSKGPVPYRLRELGLVRGTRVLVKRFAPFEDPIELAVRGYSLSLRKEDAAHILVSRL' A
#
# COMPACT_ATOMS: atom_id res chain seq x y z
N MET A 1 -17.05 7.39 -13.92
CA MET A 1 -17.28 5.97 -13.63
C MET A 1 -16.60 5.57 -12.34
N ILE A 2 -17.31 4.85 -11.51
CA ILE A 2 -16.75 4.36 -10.26
C ILE A 2 -15.88 3.15 -10.53
N ASN A 3 -14.66 3.17 -10.01
CA ASN A 3 -13.80 2.02 -10.15
C ASN A 3 -13.91 1.17 -8.91
N THR A 4 -14.65 0.09 -9.00
CA THR A 4 -14.88 -0.80 -7.87
C THR A 4 -13.77 -1.82 -7.67
N GLN A 5 -12.72 -1.75 -8.51
CA GLN A 5 -11.62 -2.71 -8.45
C GLN A 5 -10.49 -2.27 -7.55
N TYR A 6 -10.56 -1.08 -7.00
CA TYR A 6 -9.53 -0.63 -6.08
C TYR A 6 -9.82 -1.21 -4.71
N ILE A 7 -8.77 -1.71 -4.07
CA ILE A 7 -8.86 -2.25 -2.72
C ILE A 7 -7.80 -1.57 -1.87
N ALA A 8 -7.93 -1.71 -0.57
CA ALA A 8 -6.90 -1.17 0.33
C ALA A 8 -5.63 -2.01 0.19
N LEU A 9 -4.48 -1.35 0.26
CA LEU A 9 -3.21 -2.05 0.23
C LEU A 9 -3.15 -3.13 1.32
N SER A 10 -3.76 -2.86 2.47
CA SER A 10 -3.79 -3.81 3.58
C SER A 10 -4.53 -5.11 3.25
N GLU A 11 -5.28 -5.14 2.15
CA GLU A 11 -6.01 -6.35 1.74
C GLU A 11 -5.21 -7.23 0.79
N LEU A 12 -4.05 -6.78 0.33
CA LEU A 12 -3.19 -7.64 -0.48
C LEU A 12 -2.56 -8.72 0.38
N LYS A 13 -2.38 -9.88 -0.19
CA LYS A 13 -1.77 -11.01 0.48
C LYS A 13 -0.30 -11.13 0.10
N VAL A 14 0.42 -11.99 0.81
CA VAL A 14 1.83 -12.24 0.52
C VAL A 14 1.98 -12.64 -0.94
N ASN A 15 2.98 -12.05 -1.59
CA ASN A 15 3.31 -12.24 -2.99
C ASN A 15 2.32 -11.61 -3.97
N GLU A 16 1.33 -10.86 -3.48
CA GLU A 16 0.47 -10.09 -4.36
C GLU A 16 1.03 -8.71 -4.57
N SER A 17 0.80 -8.17 -5.76
CA SER A 17 1.24 -6.83 -6.14
C SER A 17 0.05 -5.96 -6.47
N GLY A 18 0.27 -4.66 -6.39
CA GLY A 18 -0.73 -3.69 -6.80
C GLY A 18 -0.08 -2.40 -7.24
N ILE A 19 -0.84 -1.60 -7.95
CA ILE A 19 -0.43 -0.25 -8.36
C ILE A 19 -1.20 0.73 -7.49
N ILE A 20 -0.49 1.65 -6.87
CA ILE A 20 -1.14 2.68 -6.04
C ILE A 20 -1.96 3.59 -6.94
N ARG A 21 -3.23 3.75 -6.61
CA ARG A 21 -4.16 4.55 -7.41
C ARG A 21 -4.66 5.79 -6.69
N ASP A 22 -4.85 5.70 -5.37
CA ASP A 22 -5.40 6.82 -4.63
C ASP A 22 -5.21 6.59 -3.13
N TYR A 23 -5.69 7.52 -2.35
CA TYR A 23 -5.67 7.46 -0.90
C TYR A 23 -7.11 7.65 -0.40
N ARG A 24 -7.44 6.99 0.71
CA ARG A 24 -8.79 7.08 1.26
C ARG A 24 -9.05 8.38 2.01
N SER A 25 -8.00 9.00 2.52
CA SER A 25 -8.14 10.21 3.32
C SER A 25 -7.21 11.28 2.83
N LYS A 26 -7.39 12.49 3.35
CA LYS A 26 -6.53 13.63 3.04
C LYS A 26 -5.84 14.04 4.32
N GLY A 27 -4.80 14.86 4.18
CA GLY A 27 -4.12 15.42 5.33
C GLY A 27 -2.78 14.75 5.62
N PRO A 28 -2.38 14.65 6.89
CA PRO A 28 -1.00 14.25 7.24
C PRO A 28 -0.64 12.83 6.85
N VAL A 29 -1.59 11.90 6.91
CA VAL A 29 -1.28 10.50 6.62
C VAL A 29 -0.87 10.31 5.17
N PRO A 30 -1.69 10.71 4.17
CA PRO A 30 -1.24 10.60 2.78
C PRO A 30 0.05 11.36 2.51
N TYR A 31 0.24 12.51 3.12
CA TYR A 31 1.45 13.28 2.92
C TYR A 31 2.67 12.46 3.36
N ARG A 32 2.61 11.86 4.54
CA ARG A 32 3.70 11.04 5.07
C ARG A 32 3.97 9.84 4.16
N LEU A 33 2.91 9.22 3.66
CA LEU A 33 3.06 8.05 2.78
C LEU A 33 3.72 8.42 1.48
N ARG A 34 3.39 9.58 0.91
CA ARG A 34 4.05 10.04 -0.30
C ARG A 34 5.53 10.32 -0.06
N GLU A 35 5.87 10.82 1.13
CA GLU A 35 7.28 11.04 1.49
C GLU A 35 8.06 9.74 1.48
N LEU A 36 7.40 8.63 1.75
CA LEU A 36 8.03 7.31 1.73
C LEU A 36 8.11 6.73 0.32
N GLY A 37 7.61 7.46 -0.69
CA GLY A 37 7.64 6.99 -2.06
C GLY A 37 6.38 6.26 -2.50
N LEU A 38 5.36 6.23 -1.65
CA LEU A 38 4.12 5.52 -1.96
C LEU A 38 3.16 6.46 -2.69
N VAL A 39 3.53 6.78 -3.93
CA VAL A 39 2.78 7.75 -4.75
C VAL A 39 1.98 7.01 -5.81
N ARG A 40 1.00 7.71 -6.37
CA ARG A 40 0.16 7.14 -7.44
C ARG A 40 1.03 6.62 -8.57
N GLY A 41 0.66 5.44 -9.08
CA GLY A 41 1.40 4.81 -10.16
C GLY A 41 2.53 3.91 -9.70
N THR A 42 2.85 3.90 -8.41
CA THR A 42 3.92 3.06 -7.89
C THR A 42 3.43 1.63 -7.71
N ARG A 43 4.24 0.68 -8.18
CA ARG A 43 3.95 -0.74 -7.96
C ARG A 43 4.52 -1.16 -6.61
N VAL A 44 3.72 -1.88 -5.86
CA VAL A 44 4.15 -2.44 -4.57
C VAL A 44 3.91 -3.94 -4.57
N LEU A 45 4.75 -4.65 -3.87
CA LEU A 45 4.64 -6.09 -3.69
C LEU A 45 4.64 -6.38 -2.18
N VAL A 46 3.68 -7.16 -1.73
CA VAL A 46 3.66 -7.58 -0.33
C VAL A 46 4.61 -8.75 -0.19
N LYS A 47 5.70 -8.54 0.54
CA LYS A 47 6.72 -9.57 0.74
C LYS A 47 6.33 -10.51 1.87
N ARG A 48 5.87 -9.95 2.96
CA ARG A 48 5.45 -10.76 4.11
C ARG A 48 4.77 -9.87 5.14
N PHE A 49 4.11 -10.51 6.07
CA PHE A 49 3.58 -9.85 7.26
C PHE A 49 4.47 -10.21 8.45
N ALA A 50 4.70 -9.26 9.33
CA ALA A 50 5.38 -9.53 10.58
C ALA A 50 4.50 -10.42 11.46
N PRO A 51 5.06 -11.01 12.52
CA PRO A 51 4.24 -11.73 13.48
C PRO A 51 3.05 -10.86 13.90
N PHE A 52 1.88 -11.46 14.02
CA PHE A 52 0.62 -10.76 14.30
C PHE A 52 0.16 -9.89 13.13
N GLU A 53 0.75 -10.09 11.95
CA GLU A 53 0.32 -9.45 10.70
C GLU A 53 0.53 -7.94 10.64
N ASP A 54 1.38 -7.39 11.51
CA ASP A 54 1.66 -5.97 11.53
C ASP A 54 3.07 -5.76 12.07
N PRO A 55 3.92 -5.02 11.36
CA PRO A 55 3.68 -4.30 10.10
C PRO A 55 3.73 -5.21 8.87
N ILE A 56 3.35 -4.63 7.73
CA ILE A 56 3.44 -5.27 6.43
C ILE A 56 4.77 -4.89 5.81
N GLU A 57 5.49 -5.87 5.27
CA GLU A 57 6.75 -5.60 4.60
C GLU A 57 6.54 -5.59 3.10
N LEU A 58 6.91 -4.48 2.47
CA LEU A 58 6.67 -4.24 1.05
C LEU A 58 7.98 -4.11 0.30
N ALA A 59 7.97 -4.52 -0.97
CA ALA A 59 9.03 -4.17 -1.91
C ALA A 59 8.51 -3.05 -2.80
N VAL A 60 9.26 -1.96 -2.88
CA VAL A 60 8.87 -0.75 -3.61
C VAL A 60 10.11 -0.24 -4.35
N ARG A 61 10.06 -0.23 -5.68
CA ARG A 61 11.11 0.40 -6.49
C ARG A 61 12.51 0.02 -6.07
N GLY A 62 12.73 -1.25 -5.76
CA GLY A 62 14.07 -1.74 -5.44
C GLY A 62 14.48 -1.59 -3.98
N TYR A 63 13.59 -1.18 -3.11
CA TYR A 63 13.88 -1.15 -1.69
C TYR A 63 12.74 -1.79 -0.90
N SER A 64 13.02 -2.12 0.35
CA SER A 64 12.03 -2.69 1.26
C SER A 64 11.53 -1.63 2.21
N LEU A 65 10.26 -1.71 2.54
CA LEU A 65 9.61 -0.74 3.41
C LEU A 65 8.65 -1.48 4.32
N SER A 66 8.75 -1.20 5.63
CA SER A 66 7.76 -1.69 6.59
C SER A 66 6.70 -0.63 6.78
N LEU A 67 5.44 -1.03 6.67
CA LEU A 67 4.32 -0.11 6.77
C LEU A 67 3.31 -0.66 7.74
N ARG A 68 2.83 0.18 8.65
CA ARG A 68 1.77 -0.22 9.56
C ARG A 68 0.53 -0.57 8.78
N LYS A 69 -0.15 -1.62 9.21
CA LYS A 69 -1.37 -2.06 8.57
C LYS A 69 -2.41 -0.94 8.54
N GLU A 70 -2.46 -0.17 9.60
CA GLU A 70 -3.36 0.97 9.71
C GLU A 70 -3.07 2.00 8.60
N ASP A 71 -1.81 2.24 8.31
CA ASP A 71 -1.45 3.17 7.23
C ASP A 71 -1.76 2.58 5.86
N ALA A 72 -1.52 1.28 5.70
CA ALA A 72 -1.81 0.60 4.44
C ALA A 72 -3.31 0.63 4.12
N ALA A 73 -4.15 0.70 5.14
CA ALA A 73 -5.59 0.77 4.95
C ALA A 73 -6.03 2.07 4.28
N HIS A 74 -5.18 3.10 4.30
CA HIS A 74 -5.49 4.38 3.67
C HIS A 74 -5.05 4.46 2.21
N ILE A 75 -4.40 3.44 1.70
CA ILE A 75 -3.89 3.44 0.32
C ILE A 75 -4.77 2.52 -0.51
N LEU A 76 -5.23 3.04 -1.64
CA LEU A 76 -6.05 2.26 -2.57
C LEU A 76 -5.16 1.81 -3.72
N VAL A 77 -5.25 0.53 -4.06
CA VAL A 77 -4.44 -0.07 -5.13
C VAL A 77 -5.34 -0.84 -6.09
N SER A 78 -4.88 -0.96 -7.32
CA SER A 78 -5.46 -1.92 -8.24
C SER A 78 -4.59 -3.18 -8.17
N ARG A 79 -5.23 -4.33 -7.95
CA ARG A 79 -4.51 -5.60 -7.85
C ARG A 79 -3.99 -5.99 -9.23
N LEU A 80 -2.78 -6.49 -9.27
CA LEU A 80 -2.19 -6.99 -10.51
C LEU A 80 -2.40 -8.46 -10.72
#